data_edec723a4b12e1ca3081a17ae0441b39
#
_entry.id   edec723a4b12e1ca3081a17ae0441b39
#
_cell.length_a   1.000
_cell.length_b   1.000
_cell.length_c   1.000
_cell.angle_alpha   90.00
_cell.angle_beta   90.00
_cell.angle_gamma   90.00
#
_symmetry.space_group_name_H-M   'P 1'
#
loop_
_entity.id
_entity.type
_entity.pdbx_description
1 polymer ?
#
loop_
_entity_poly.entity_id
_entity_poly.type
_entity_poly.pdbx_seq_one_letter_code
_entity_poly.pdbx_strand_id
1 'polypeptide(L)'
;MTYMIDRWNEGEVKFVDGAVGWIMGDGEFRPLMSDAVAELHDAGYISSITVEATAIARDRYVQRTLAEYRVAQQNRTPEQIAEERAEARAAMGPGVEMVNMFTGETYTT
;
A
#
# COMPACT_ATOMS: atom_id res chain seq x y z
N MET A 1 -13.16 12.63 13.94
CA MET A 1 -13.00 13.28 12.63
C MET A 1 -14.13 12.85 11.70
N THR A 2 -14.58 13.75 10.85
CA THR A 2 -15.75 13.52 10.00
C THR A 2 -15.40 13.13 8.56
N TYR A 3 -14.12 13.09 8.21
CA TYR A 3 -13.66 12.87 6.83
C TYR A 3 -14.22 11.58 6.20
N MET A 4 -14.12 10.45 6.89
CA MET A 4 -14.63 9.18 6.35
C MET A 4 -16.15 9.11 6.32
N ILE A 5 -16.80 9.75 7.28
CA ILE A 5 -18.26 9.85 7.32
C ILE A 5 -18.77 10.68 6.14
N ASP A 6 -18.11 11.78 5.84
CA ASP A 6 -18.43 12.62 4.68
C ASP A 6 -18.26 11.85 3.37
N ARG A 7 -17.17 11.10 3.22
CA ARG A 7 -16.91 10.24 2.06
C ARG A 7 -17.95 9.14 1.91
N TRP A 8 -18.35 8.54 3.02
CA TRP A 8 -19.43 7.55 3.03
C TRP A 8 -20.74 8.15 2.53
N ASN A 9 -21.12 9.33 3.04
CA ASN A 9 -22.34 10.01 2.67
C ASN A 9 -22.35 10.46 1.20
N GLU A 10 -21.19 10.76 0.64
CA GLU A 10 -21.03 11.09 -0.78
C GLU A 10 -21.02 9.86 -1.69
N GLY A 11 -21.08 8.67 -1.14
CA GLY A 11 -21.08 7.42 -1.90
C GLY A 11 -19.73 7.02 -2.48
N GLU A 12 -18.64 7.59 -2.00
CA GLU A 12 -17.29 7.29 -2.48
C GLU A 12 -16.73 5.98 -1.92
N VAL A 13 -17.22 5.55 -0.76
CA VAL A 13 -16.83 4.27 -0.16
C VAL A 13 -17.66 3.16 -0.77
N LYS A 14 -17.01 2.12 -1.24
CA LYS A 14 -17.65 0.99 -1.93
C LYS A 14 -17.46 -0.32 -1.17
N PHE A 15 -18.43 -1.22 -1.31
CA PHE A 15 -18.34 -2.58 -0.80
C PHE A 15 -17.94 -3.54 -1.93
N VAL A 16 -16.92 -4.34 -1.67
CA VAL A 16 -16.50 -5.42 -2.58
C VAL A 16 -16.25 -6.67 -1.74
N ASP A 17 -17.02 -7.73 -2.00
CA ASP A 17 -16.93 -9.01 -1.28
C ASP A 17 -16.98 -8.86 0.26
N GLY A 18 -17.81 -7.92 0.74
CA GLY A 18 -17.99 -7.65 2.15
C GLY A 18 -16.96 -6.71 2.76
N ALA A 19 -15.95 -6.30 2.03
CA ALA A 19 -14.95 -5.32 2.47
C ALA A 19 -15.31 -3.93 1.99
N VAL A 20 -14.88 -2.89 2.71
CA VAL A 20 -15.07 -1.49 2.32
C VAL A 20 -13.76 -0.89 1.81
N GLY A 21 -13.86 -0.06 0.81
CA GLY A 21 -12.67 0.62 0.24
C GLY A 21 -13.03 1.58 -0.88
N TRP A 22 -12.03 1.89 -1.68
CA TRP A 22 -12.13 2.81 -2.80
C TRP A 22 -12.00 2.06 -4.11
N ILE A 23 -12.75 2.47 -5.13
CA ILE A 23 -12.50 2.06 -6.51
C ILE A 23 -11.66 3.16 -7.15
N MET A 24 -10.44 2.82 -7.53
CA MET A 24 -9.51 3.74 -8.16
C MET A 24 -9.86 3.98 -9.64
N GLY A 25 -9.23 4.99 -10.24
CA GLY A 25 -9.50 5.34 -11.64
C GLY A 25 -9.25 4.23 -12.65
N ASP A 26 -8.39 3.26 -12.31
CA ASP A 26 -8.11 2.06 -13.12
C ASP A 26 -9.08 0.90 -12.83
N GLY A 27 -10.06 1.09 -11.95
CA GLY A 27 -11.00 0.07 -11.52
C GLY A 27 -10.51 -0.82 -10.39
N GLU A 28 -9.30 -0.60 -9.88
CA GLU A 28 -8.74 -1.38 -8.78
C GLU A 28 -9.41 -1.02 -7.46
N PHE A 29 -9.78 -2.05 -6.69
CA PHE A 29 -10.32 -1.87 -5.34
C PHE A 29 -9.16 -1.77 -4.34
N ARG A 30 -9.15 -0.69 -3.56
CA ARG A 30 -8.19 -0.51 -2.46
C ARG A 30 -8.95 -0.53 -1.13
N PRO A 31 -8.71 -1.53 -0.28
CA PRO A 31 -9.35 -1.59 1.04
C PRO A 31 -8.97 -0.39 1.91
N LEU A 32 -9.92 0.05 2.74
CA LEU A 32 -9.67 1.15 3.68
C LEU A 32 -8.59 0.77 4.69
N MET A 33 -7.84 1.77 5.14
CA MET A 33 -6.89 1.64 6.24
C MET A 33 -7.63 1.42 7.57
N SER A 34 -6.94 0.86 8.56
CA SER A 34 -7.53 0.52 9.84
C SER A 34 -8.18 1.70 10.56
N ASP A 35 -7.59 2.89 10.49
CA ASP A 35 -8.13 4.09 11.10
C ASP A 35 -9.47 4.50 10.48
N ALA A 36 -9.56 4.43 9.14
CA ALA A 36 -10.78 4.74 8.41
C ALA A 36 -11.90 3.73 8.71
N VAL A 37 -11.55 2.44 8.77
CA VAL A 37 -12.49 1.37 9.13
C VAL A 37 -13.01 1.57 10.55
N ALA A 38 -12.13 1.89 11.50
CA ALA A 38 -12.52 2.14 12.89
C ALA A 38 -13.49 3.32 13.00
N GLU A 39 -13.24 4.40 12.27
CA GLU A 39 -14.11 5.57 12.26
C GLU A 39 -15.52 5.22 11.80
N LEU A 40 -15.66 4.48 10.70
CA LEU A 40 -16.95 4.04 10.18
C LEU A 40 -17.65 3.05 11.12
N HIS A 41 -16.91 2.14 11.72
CA HIS A 41 -17.44 1.17 12.69
C HIS A 41 -17.95 1.86 13.95
N ASP A 42 -17.18 2.78 14.51
CA ASP A 42 -17.56 3.53 15.71
C ASP A 42 -18.78 4.42 15.47
N ALA A 43 -18.95 4.92 14.26
CA ALA A 43 -20.12 5.70 13.85
C ALA A 43 -21.34 4.83 13.54
N GLY A 44 -21.21 3.49 13.53
CA GLY A 44 -22.31 2.58 13.29
C GLY A 44 -22.64 2.30 11.83
N TYR A 45 -21.80 2.73 10.88
CA TYR A 45 -22.03 2.53 9.46
C TYR A 45 -21.67 1.13 8.96
N ILE A 46 -20.75 0.44 9.62
CA ILE A 46 -20.32 -0.91 9.25
C ILE A 46 -20.30 -1.83 10.47
N SER A 47 -20.48 -3.13 10.22
CA SER A 47 -20.48 -4.15 11.27
C SER A 47 -19.05 -4.68 11.51
N SER A 48 -18.90 -5.44 12.62
CA SER A 48 -17.64 -6.14 12.93
C SER A 48 -17.25 -7.15 11.83
N ILE A 49 -18.22 -7.76 11.17
CA ILE A 49 -17.96 -8.66 10.03
C ILE A 49 -17.30 -7.91 8.89
N THR A 50 -17.78 -6.70 8.59
CA THR A 50 -17.16 -5.83 7.56
C THR A 50 -15.78 -5.40 7.97
N VAL A 51 -15.53 -5.10 9.24
CA VAL A 51 -14.20 -4.76 9.76
C VAL A 51 -13.22 -5.91 9.50
N GLU A 52 -13.60 -7.14 9.84
CA GLU A 52 -12.76 -8.33 9.60
C GLU A 52 -12.51 -8.58 8.11
N ALA A 53 -13.56 -8.51 7.29
CA ALA A 53 -13.44 -8.70 5.84
C ALA A 53 -12.52 -7.67 5.22
N THR A 54 -12.58 -6.43 5.66
CA THR A 54 -11.70 -5.35 5.20
C THR A 54 -10.25 -5.57 5.63
N ALA A 55 -10.03 -6.05 6.85
CA ALA A 55 -8.69 -6.38 7.34
C ALA A 55 -8.04 -7.50 6.50
N ILE A 56 -8.79 -8.54 6.18
CA ILE A 56 -8.33 -9.64 5.33
C ILE A 56 -8.03 -9.14 3.91
N ALA A 57 -8.91 -8.33 3.33
CA ALA A 57 -8.72 -7.76 2.00
C ALA A 57 -7.49 -6.85 1.94
N ARG A 58 -7.27 -6.05 2.98
CA ARG A 58 -6.10 -5.18 3.11
C ARG A 58 -4.81 -5.98 3.20
N ASP A 59 -4.79 -7.05 3.98
CA ASP A 59 -3.63 -7.93 4.09
C ASP A 59 -3.28 -8.56 2.74
N ARG A 60 -4.28 -9.08 2.02
CA ARG A 60 -4.10 -9.63 0.67
C ARG A 60 -3.57 -8.58 -0.31
N TYR A 61 -4.09 -7.37 -0.23
CA TYR A 61 -3.65 -6.26 -1.08
C TYR A 61 -2.17 -5.94 -0.83
N VAL A 62 -1.76 -5.84 0.42
CA VAL A 62 -0.37 -5.57 0.81
C VAL A 62 0.54 -6.69 0.33
N GLN A 63 0.17 -7.95 0.54
CA GLN A 63 0.95 -9.11 0.10
C GLN A 63 1.12 -9.14 -1.42
N ARG A 64 0.06 -8.87 -2.17
CA ARG A 64 0.12 -8.79 -3.63
C ARG A 64 1.05 -7.66 -4.09
N THR A 65 0.93 -6.49 -3.51
CA THR A 65 1.76 -5.33 -3.86
C THR A 65 3.24 -5.59 -3.57
N LEU A 66 3.55 -6.22 -2.43
CA LEU A 66 4.92 -6.61 -2.09
C LEU A 66 5.47 -7.65 -3.06
N ALA A 67 4.65 -8.65 -3.46
CA ALA A 67 5.06 -9.67 -4.42
C ALA A 67 5.38 -9.05 -5.79
N GLU A 68 4.52 -8.16 -6.28
CA GLU A 68 4.75 -7.43 -7.54
C GLU A 68 6.03 -6.60 -7.47
N TYR A 69 6.26 -5.92 -6.36
CA TYR A 69 7.48 -5.13 -6.15
C TYR A 69 8.72 -6.00 -6.16
N ARG A 70 8.70 -7.18 -5.50
CA ARG A 70 9.82 -8.13 -5.52
C ARG A 70 10.15 -8.60 -6.91
N VAL A 71 9.13 -8.94 -7.71
CA VAL A 71 9.33 -9.35 -9.11
C VAL A 71 9.97 -8.21 -9.92
N ALA A 72 9.48 -7.00 -9.77
CA ALA A 72 10.05 -5.82 -10.45
C ALA A 72 11.53 -5.61 -10.04
N GLN A 73 11.86 -5.79 -8.76
CA GLN A 73 13.24 -5.67 -8.28
C GLN A 73 14.16 -6.75 -8.85
N GLN A 74 13.68 -7.98 -8.97
CA GLN A 74 14.44 -9.09 -9.54
C GLN A 74 14.70 -8.91 -11.04
N ASN A 75 13.81 -8.23 -11.75
CA ASN A 75 13.89 -8.01 -13.19
C ASN A 75 14.56 -6.69 -13.58
N ARG A 76 15.19 -5.98 -12.63
CA ARG A 76 15.91 -4.74 -12.92
C ARG A 76 17.07 -4.98 -13.89
N THR A 77 17.23 -4.06 -14.86
CA THR A 77 18.38 -4.06 -15.74
C THR A 77 19.62 -3.49 -15.04
N PRO A 78 20.85 -3.80 -15.54
CA PRO A 78 22.06 -3.18 -14.99
C PRO A 78 22.03 -1.64 -15.05
N GLU A 79 21.43 -1.05 -16.08
CA GLU A 79 21.28 0.40 -16.19
C GLU A 79 20.37 0.95 -15.09
N GLN A 80 19.26 0.29 -14.79
CA GLN A 80 18.36 0.68 -13.73
C GLN A 80 19.03 0.63 -12.35
N ILE A 81 19.84 -0.41 -12.11
CA ILE A 81 20.60 -0.55 -10.87
C ILE A 81 21.63 0.58 -10.73
N ALA A 82 22.34 0.91 -11.81
CA ALA A 82 23.32 1.98 -11.82
C ALA A 82 22.67 3.34 -11.58
N GLU A 83 21.50 3.59 -12.17
CA GLU A 83 20.73 4.81 -11.96
C GLU A 83 20.26 4.97 -10.50
N GLU A 84 19.72 3.91 -9.91
CA GLU A 84 19.31 3.90 -8.50
C GLU A 84 20.47 4.19 -7.55
N ARG A 85 21.65 3.61 -7.83
CA ARG A 85 22.88 3.87 -7.05
C ARG A 85 23.33 5.30 -7.18
N ALA A 86 23.26 5.88 -8.38
CA ALA A 86 23.60 7.27 -8.61
C ALA A 86 22.67 8.21 -7.85
N GLU A 87 21.36 7.93 -7.83
CA GLU A 87 20.38 8.69 -7.07
C GLU A 87 20.66 8.60 -5.57
N ALA A 88 20.93 7.40 -5.04
CA ALA A 88 21.25 7.20 -3.65
C ALA A 88 22.53 7.97 -3.24
N ARG A 89 23.55 7.97 -4.11
CA ARG A 89 24.77 8.73 -3.89
C ARG A 89 24.51 10.24 -3.86
N ALA A 90 23.66 10.73 -4.75
CA ALA A 90 23.29 12.15 -4.82
C ALA A 90 22.50 12.57 -3.57
N ALA A 91 21.65 11.68 -3.02
CA ALA A 91 20.84 11.97 -1.84
C ALA A 91 21.62 11.85 -0.53
N MET A 92 22.49 10.84 -0.40
CA MET A 92 23.15 10.46 0.86
C MET A 92 24.67 10.69 0.86
N GLY A 93 25.26 10.99 -0.29
CA GLY A 93 26.70 11.12 -0.47
C GLY A 93 27.40 9.78 -0.68
N PRO A 94 28.71 9.80 -1.02
CA PRO A 94 29.48 8.59 -1.28
C PRO A 94 29.81 7.84 0.03
N GLY A 95 30.04 6.52 -0.07
CA GLY A 95 30.50 5.70 1.05
C GLY A 95 29.39 5.26 2.02
N VAL A 96 28.13 5.50 1.70
CA VAL A 96 26.99 5.03 2.54
C VAL A 96 26.63 3.61 2.14
N GLU A 97 26.55 2.73 3.14
CA GLU A 97 26.09 1.36 2.93
C GLU A 97 24.56 1.31 2.90
N MET A 98 24.02 0.72 1.86
CA MET A 98 22.58 0.58 1.65
C MET A 98 22.21 -0.88 1.58
N VAL A 99 21.02 -1.21 2.09
CA VAL A 99 20.46 -2.57 2.06
C VAL A 99 19.13 -2.54 1.32
N ASN A 100 18.99 -3.42 0.32
CA ASN A 100 17.69 -3.63 -0.31
C ASN A 100 16.86 -4.54 0.61
N MET A 101 15.80 -4.00 1.20
CA MET A 101 14.95 -4.70 2.16
C MET A 101 14.21 -5.89 1.55
N PHE A 102 14.06 -5.94 0.23
CA PHE A 102 13.31 -7.00 -0.46
C PHE A 102 14.20 -8.14 -0.92
N THR A 103 15.43 -7.89 -1.31
CA THR A 103 16.37 -8.89 -1.82
C THR A 103 17.47 -9.24 -0.81
N GLY A 104 17.69 -8.41 0.20
CA GLY A 104 18.78 -8.54 1.16
C GLY A 104 20.14 -8.13 0.60
N GLU A 105 20.21 -7.66 -0.65
CA GLU A 105 21.46 -7.20 -1.25
C GLU A 105 21.96 -5.93 -0.59
N THR A 106 23.28 -5.86 -0.39
CA THR A 106 23.95 -4.66 0.11
C THR A 106 24.79 -4.01 -0.98
N TYR A 107 24.87 -2.70 -0.95
CA TYR A 107 25.74 -1.95 -1.84
C TYR A 107 26.21 -0.66 -1.14
N THR A 108 27.32 -0.11 -1.62
CA THR A 108 27.89 1.14 -1.12
C THR A 108 27.72 2.23 -2.19
N THR A 109 27.20 3.37 -1.77
CA THR A 109 26.99 4.53 -2.65
C THR A 109 28.29 5.21 -3.03
#